data_aee54987c17a54442de2914a6dfd40a2
#
_entry.id   aee54987c17a54442de2914a6dfd40a2
#
_cell.length_a   1.000
_cell.length_b   1.000
_cell.length_c   1.000
_cell.angle_alpha   90.00
_cell.angle_beta   90.00
_cell.angle_gamma   90.00
#
_symmetry.space_group_name_H-M   'P 1'
#
loop_
_entity.id
_entity.type
_entity.pdbx_description
1 polymer ?
#
loop_
_entity_poly.entity_id
_entity_poly.type
_entity_poly.pdbx_seq_one_letter_code
_entity_poly.pdbx_strand_id
1 'polypeptide(L)'
;MNKLRKQSIIIGILIICSFIFGILSIEQSIDSDEYLSKVVENIFYVKLALVSQLLLAFTYIAIAVMIFDVIAKFDLGMSYGYLVFKSTAQVFNILGTIFIIAFITLSKEYGESSPDNFSVYVLMGELLKSARDYANHVIMILINNIGVLIFSFIAFRYKIIPRWMSLLGFFGAIVSGFASLLVLFELMDVLTMEYLLLNAPLAIQDLSLAIFLIFFGFIDNELGQDEKRKAGLTKA
;
A
#
# COMPACT_ATOMS: atom_id res chain seq x y z
N MET A 1 21.29 -11.75 18.13
CA MET A 1 20.49 -11.63 16.88
C MET A 1 21.19 -10.61 16.00
N ASN A 2 21.58 -10.98 14.77
CA ASN A 2 22.28 -10.05 13.87
C ASN A 2 21.36 -8.93 13.37
N LYS A 3 21.95 -7.85 12.80
CA LYS A 3 21.21 -6.65 12.34
C LYS A 3 20.13 -7.01 11.30
N LEU A 4 20.46 -7.87 10.34
CA LEU A 4 19.54 -8.29 9.28
C LEU A 4 18.32 -9.03 9.84
N ARG A 5 18.51 -9.89 10.84
CA ARG A 5 17.41 -10.63 11.48
C ARG A 5 16.45 -9.71 12.22
N LYS A 6 16.98 -8.69 12.94
CA LYS A 6 16.15 -7.68 13.59
C LYS A 6 15.31 -6.89 12.56
N GLN A 7 15.96 -6.47 11.47
CA GLN A 7 15.33 -5.75 10.38
C GLN A 7 14.22 -6.57 9.72
N SER A 8 14.46 -7.86 9.44
CA SER A 8 13.46 -8.77 8.89
C SER A 8 12.21 -8.88 9.78
N ILE A 9 12.38 -9.03 11.08
CA ILE A 9 11.26 -9.13 12.04
C ILE A 9 10.46 -7.83 12.04
N ILE A 10 11.15 -6.68 12.08
CA ILE A 10 10.48 -5.38 12.09
C ILE A 10 9.68 -5.18 10.79
N ILE A 11 10.25 -5.49 9.63
CA ILE A 11 9.54 -5.42 8.35
C ILE A 11 8.29 -6.30 8.38
N GLY A 12 8.41 -7.55 8.84
CA GLY A 12 7.27 -8.45 8.92
C GLY A 12 6.16 -7.94 9.84
N ILE A 13 6.51 -7.36 11.00
CA ILE A 13 5.54 -6.73 11.91
C ILE A 13 4.89 -5.51 11.24
N LEU A 14 5.66 -4.66 10.57
CA LEU A 14 5.12 -3.49 9.88
C LEU A 14 4.15 -3.88 8.75
N ILE A 15 4.43 -4.97 8.02
CA ILE A 15 3.49 -5.50 7.02
C ILE A 15 2.18 -5.92 7.69
N ILE A 16 2.21 -6.61 8.84
CA ILE A 16 0.99 -6.96 9.57
C ILE A 16 0.26 -5.70 10.05
N CYS A 17 0.97 -4.70 10.59
CA CYS A 17 0.39 -3.43 10.99
C CYS A 17 -0.28 -2.71 9.80
N SER A 18 0.32 -2.77 8.59
CA SER A 18 -0.29 -2.18 7.40
C SER A 18 -1.64 -2.81 7.04
N PHE A 19 -1.81 -4.13 7.22
CA PHE A 19 -3.11 -4.78 7.06
C PHE A 19 -4.14 -4.29 8.08
N ILE A 20 -3.74 -4.15 9.35
CA ILE A 20 -4.62 -3.63 10.40
C ILE A 20 -5.07 -2.19 10.06
N PHE A 21 -4.11 -1.32 9.72
CA PHE A 21 -4.43 0.06 9.34
C PHE A 21 -5.25 0.14 8.06
N GLY A 22 -4.99 -0.74 7.09
CA GLY A 22 -5.78 -0.85 5.87
C GLY A 22 -7.24 -1.20 6.16
N ILE A 23 -7.50 -2.18 7.02
CA ILE A 23 -8.88 -2.54 7.44
C ILE A 23 -9.55 -1.39 8.20
N LEU A 24 -8.82 -0.75 9.12
CA LEU A 24 -9.34 0.37 9.90
C LEU A 24 -9.55 1.66 9.09
N SER A 25 -8.96 1.75 7.89
CA SER A 25 -9.15 2.88 6.98
C SER A 25 -10.41 2.78 6.11
N ILE A 26 -11.11 1.64 6.15
CA ILE A 26 -12.36 1.45 5.42
C ILE A 26 -13.51 2.05 6.26
N GLU A 27 -14.24 3.02 5.69
CA GLU A 27 -15.39 3.63 6.32
C GLU A 27 -16.56 3.71 5.33
N GLN A 28 -17.57 2.91 5.60
CA GLN A 28 -18.71 2.71 4.70
C GLN A 28 -19.58 3.96 4.52
N SER A 29 -19.54 4.91 5.47
CA SER A 29 -20.32 6.15 5.35
C SER A 29 -19.98 6.97 4.11
N ILE A 30 -18.71 6.92 3.69
CA ILE A 30 -18.22 7.66 2.51
C ILE A 30 -18.72 7.02 1.20
N ASP A 31 -18.94 5.71 1.19
CA ASP A 31 -19.33 4.94 0.00
C ASP A 31 -20.84 4.64 -0.06
N SER A 32 -21.62 5.16 0.91
CA SER A 32 -23.07 4.99 0.96
C SER A 32 -23.79 5.94 0.00
N ASP A 33 -25.06 5.62 -0.34
CA ASP A 33 -25.93 6.49 -1.17
C ASP A 33 -26.21 7.85 -0.52
N GLU A 34 -26.29 7.90 0.82
CA GLU A 34 -26.55 9.11 1.60
C GLU A 34 -25.27 9.66 2.23
N TYR A 35 -24.14 9.59 1.53
CA TYR A 35 -22.81 9.86 2.05
C TYR A 35 -22.69 11.26 2.72
N LEU A 36 -23.31 12.31 2.16
CA LEU A 36 -23.20 13.67 2.71
C LEU A 36 -23.76 13.78 4.15
N SER A 37 -24.86 13.12 4.45
CA SER A 37 -25.43 13.09 5.81
C SER A 37 -24.72 12.07 6.71
N LYS A 38 -24.47 10.86 6.22
CA LYS A 38 -23.86 9.78 7.00
C LYS A 38 -22.43 10.07 7.46
N VAL A 39 -21.67 10.83 6.69
CA VAL A 39 -20.31 11.25 7.10
C VAL A 39 -20.35 12.16 8.32
N VAL A 40 -21.34 13.05 8.45
CA VAL A 40 -21.49 13.90 9.63
C VAL A 40 -21.97 13.09 10.84
N GLU A 41 -22.92 12.19 10.63
CA GLU A 41 -23.42 11.30 11.69
C GLU A 41 -22.31 10.40 12.26
N ASN A 42 -21.43 9.89 11.39
CA ASN A 42 -20.36 8.97 11.74
C ASN A 42 -18.96 9.64 11.79
N ILE A 43 -18.90 10.95 12.01
CA ILE A 43 -17.67 11.75 11.89
C ILE A 43 -16.49 11.22 12.72
N PHE A 44 -16.75 10.59 13.85
CA PHE A 44 -15.69 9.98 14.66
C PHE A 44 -15.02 8.82 13.93
N TYR A 45 -15.81 7.91 13.34
CA TYR A 45 -15.30 6.76 12.61
C TYR A 45 -14.61 7.18 11.32
N VAL A 46 -15.14 8.17 10.60
CA VAL A 46 -14.50 8.76 9.42
C VAL A 46 -13.14 9.35 9.77
N LYS A 47 -13.01 10.07 10.89
CA LYS A 47 -11.72 10.59 11.36
C LYS A 47 -10.76 9.49 11.79
N LEU A 48 -11.26 8.42 12.40
CA LEU A 48 -10.44 7.27 12.77
C LEU A 48 -9.90 6.56 11.53
N ALA A 49 -10.73 6.37 10.51
CA ALA A 49 -10.34 5.81 9.24
C ALA A 49 -9.26 6.68 8.54
N LEU A 50 -9.42 8.01 8.58
CA LEU A 50 -8.46 8.96 8.05
C LEU A 50 -7.10 8.88 8.76
N VAL A 51 -7.07 8.80 10.10
CA VAL A 51 -5.82 8.60 10.86
C VAL A 51 -5.20 7.26 10.51
N SER A 52 -6.01 6.21 10.38
CA SER A 52 -5.54 4.87 10.00
C SER A 52 -4.92 4.87 8.60
N GLN A 53 -5.50 5.60 7.65
CA GLN A 53 -4.94 5.74 6.28
C GLN A 53 -3.59 6.47 6.29
N LEU A 54 -3.41 7.50 7.12
CA LEU A 54 -2.12 8.16 7.30
C LEU A 54 -1.07 7.22 7.92
N LEU A 55 -1.45 6.47 8.96
CA LEU A 55 -0.59 5.48 9.59
C LEU A 55 -0.20 4.37 8.60
N LEU A 56 -1.12 3.95 7.74
CA LEU A 56 -0.86 3.02 6.65
C LEU A 56 0.21 3.55 5.70
N ALA A 57 0.06 4.81 5.24
CA ALA A 57 1.02 5.43 4.33
C ALA A 57 2.43 5.53 4.95
N PHE A 58 2.55 5.98 6.19
CA PHE A 58 3.83 6.04 6.90
C PHE A 58 4.44 4.66 7.12
N THR A 59 3.61 3.66 7.42
CA THR A 59 4.06 2.26 7.58
C THR A 59 4.64 1.72 6.27
N TYR A 60 3.99 1.96 5.13
CA TYR A 60 4.52 1.54 3.83
C TYR A 60 5.82 2.26 3.46
N ILE A 61 5.97 3.54 3.78
CA ILE A 61 7.24 4.27 3.59
C ILE A 61 8.34 3.64 4.45
N ALA A 62 8.05 3.35 5.72
CA ALA A 62 9.02 2.72 6.61
C ALA A 62 9.45 1.32 6.10
N ILE A 63 8.49 0.50 5.63
CA ILE A 63 8.78 -0.78 4.98
C ILE A 63 9.68 -0.58 3.76
N ALA A 64 9.37 0.41 2.90
CA ALA A 64 10.13 0.67 1.69
C ALA A 64 11.59 1.05 1.99
N VAL A 65 11.83 1.93 2.97
CA VAL A 65 13.17 2.31 3.42
C VAL A 65 13.93 1.11 3.98
N MET A 66 13.28 0.29 4.81
CA MET A 66 13.94 -0.87 5.41
C MET A 66 14.25 -1.96 4.40
N ILE A 67 13.36 -2.22 3.43
CA ILE A 67 13.62 -3.17 2.35
C ILE A 67 14.73 -2.64 1.43
N PHE A 68 14.75 -1.33 1.14
CA PHE A 68 15.83 -0.70 0.37
C PHE A 68 17.20 -1.03 0.95
N ASP A 69 17.40 -0.91 2.26
CA ASP A 69 18.66 -1.24 2.94
C ASP A 69 19.14 -2.70 2.69
N VAL A 70 18.19 -3.61 2.47
CA VAL A 70 18.49 -5.00 2.18
C VAL A 70 18.85 -5.20 0.72
N ILE A 71 17.98 -4.73 -0.20
CA ILE A 71 18.12 -5.00 -1.63
C ILE A 71 19.20 -4.16 -2.32
N ALA A 72 19.56 -2.99 -1.76
CA ALA A 72 20.62 -2.13 -2.26
C ALA A 72 22.01 -2.81 -2.28
N LYS A 73 22.20 -3.85 -1.48
CA LYS A 73 23.42 -4.66 -1.47
C LYS A 73 23.57 -5.54 -2.70
N PHE A 74 22.47 -5.84 -3.38
CA PHE A 74 22.44 -6.70 -4.56
C PHE A 74 22.36 -5.90 -5.86
N ASP A 75 21.55 -4.86 -5.91
CA ASP A 75 21.39 -3.99 -7.07
C ASP A 75 20.97 -2.59 -6.62
N LEU A 76 21.93 -1.69 -6.50
CA LEU A 76 21.70 -0.33 -6.01
C LEU A 76 20.77 0.48 -6.92
N GLY A 77 20.94 0.35 -8.24
CA GLY A 77 20.15 1.11 -9.22
C GLY A 77 18.66 0.74 -9.16
N MET A 78 18.35 -0.56 -9.21
CA MET A 78 16.98 -1.03 -9.09
C MET A 78 16.38 -0.74 -7.70
N SER A 79 17.20 -0.74 -6.64
CA SER A 79 16.73 -0.45 -5.29
C SER A 79 16.31 1.01 -5.13
N TYR A 80 16.97 1.95 -5.78
CA TYR A 80 16.47 3.34 -5.86
C TYR A 80 15.12 3.40 -6.57
N GLY A 81 14.95 2.69 -7.68
CA GLY A 81 13.66 2.58 -8.37
C GLY A 81 12.57 2.06 -7.43
N TYR A 82 12.84 0.96 -6.72
CA TYR A 82 11.94 0.41 -5.71
C TYR A 82 11.51 1.47 -4.68
N LEU A 83 12.49 2.14 -4.06
CA LEU A 83 12.22 3.14 -3.02
C LEU A 83 11.40 4.32 -3.56
N VAL A 84 11.74 4.83 -4.74
CA VAL A 84 11.04 5.95 -5.38
C VAL A 84 9.59 5.57 -5.68
N PHE A 85 9.35 4.44 -6.37
CA PHE A 85 7.98 4.04 -6.72
C PHE A 85 7.13 3.73 -5.48
N LYS A 86 7.68 3.00 -4.49
CA LYS A 86 6.95 2.68 -3.25
C LYS A 86 6.61 3.96 -2.46
N SER A 87 7.53 4.91 -2.36
CA SER A 87 7.29 6.17 -1.64
C SER A 87 6.33 7.10 -2.39
N THR A 88 6.47 7.20 -3.72
CA THR A 88 5.58 8.03 -4.55
C THR A 88 4.14 7.50 -4.49
N ALA A 89 3.93 6.20 -4.47
CA ALA A 89 2.60 5.63 -4.29
C ALA A 89 1.93 6.14 -3.00
N GLN A 90 2.68 6.30 -1.91
CA GLN A 90 2.13 6.78 -0.65
C GLN A 90 1.77 8.28 -0.68
N VAL A 91 2.38 9.06 -1.57
CA VAL A 91 1.95 10.46 -1.80
C VAL A 91 0.51 10.49 -2.31
N PHE A 92 0.14 9.58 -3.23
CA PHE A 92 -1.24 9.47 -3.72
C PHE A 92 -2.21 8.95 -2.66
N ASN A 93 -1.77 8.04 -1.78
CA ASN A 93 -2.56 7.61 -0.62
C ASN A 93 -2.85 8.79 0.33
N ILE A 94 -1.85 9.62 0.62
CA ILE A 94 -2.01 10.84 1.43
C ILE A 94 -2.92 11.85 0.71
N LEU A 95 -2.81 11.99 -0.60
CA LEU A 95 -3.71 12.85 -1.40
C LEU A 95 -5.17 12.39 -1.28
N GLY A 96 -5.43 11.08 -1.36
CA GLY A 96 -6.76 10.52 -1.09
C GLY A 96 -7.28 10.88 0.31
N THR A 97 -6.41 10.91 1.31
CA THR A 97 -6.75 11.37 2.67
C THR A 97 -7.16 12.86 2.69
N ILE A 98 -6.49 13.71 1.90
CA ILE A 98 -6.86 15.13 1.76
C ILE A 98 -8.26 15.27 1.15
N PHE A 99 -8.61 14.46 0.16
CA PHE A 99 -9.97 14.46 -0.41
C PHE A 99 -11.03 14.05 0.63
N ILE A 100 -10.74 13.11 1.53
CA ILE A 100 -11.65 12.77 2.63
C ILE A 100 -11.84 13.96 3.61
N ILE A 101 -10.78 14.73 3.89
CA ILE A 101 -10.89 15.92 4.73
C ILE A 101 -11.80 16.98 4.07
N ALA A 102 -11.60 17.23 2.77
CA ALA A 102 -12.46 18.13 2.00
C ALA A 102 -13.93 17.65 1.99
N PHE A 103 -14.12 16.34 1.87
CA PHE A 103 -15.44 15.70 1.91
C PHE A 103 -16.14 15.87 3.26
N ILE A 104 -15.43 15.75 4.38
CA ILE A 104 -16.00 16.04 5.73
C ILE A 104 -16.48 17.50 5.81
N THR A 105 -15.72 18.44 5.27
CA THR A 105 -16.09 19.87 5.25
C THR A 105 -17.35 20.08 4.41
N LEU A 106 -17.39 19.51 3.21
CA LEU A 106 -18.53 19.56 2.33
C LEU A 106 -19.80 19.01 2.99
N SER A 107 -19.68 17.87 3.67
CA SER A 107 -20.81 17.21 4.36
C SER A 107 -21.39 18.05 5.49
N LYS A 108 -20.56 18.81 6.21
CA LYS A 108 -21.03 19.74 7.25
C LYS A 108 -21.82 20.92 6.64
N GLU A 109 -21.25 21.54 5.61
CA GLU A 109 -21.90 22.64 4.91
C GLU A 109 -23.23 22.20 4.25
N TYR A 110 -23.30 20.98 3.74
CA TYR A 110 -24.52 20.39 3.21
C TYR A 110 -25.64 20.36 4.26
N GLY A 111 -25.33 19.94 5.49
CA GLY A 111 -26.33 19.88 6.58
C GLY A 111 -26.87 21.24 7.02
N GLU A 112 -26.16 22.33 6.76
CA GLU A 112 -26.54 23.70 7.08
C GLU A 112 -27.12 24.46 5.87
N SER A 113 -27.09 23.87 4.67
CA SER A 113 -27.47 24.53 3.43
C SER A 113 -28.97 24.53 3.17
N SER A 114 -29.43 25.48 2.33
CA SER A 114 -30.81 25.49 1.85
C SER A 114 -31.04 24.41 0.77
N PRO A 115 -32.26 23.86 0.66
CA PRO A 115 -32.62 22.83 -0.34
C PRO A 115 -32.25 23.19 -1.79
N ASP A 116 -32.28 24.47 -2.15
CA ASP A 116 -31.96 24.96 -3.48
C ASP A 116 -30.51 24.66 -3.91
N ASN A 117 -29.59 24.47 -2.94
CA ASN A 117 -28.18 24.22 -3.17
C ASN A 117 -27.80 22.73 -3.13
N PHE A 118 -28.72 21.84 -2.77
CA PHE A 118 -28.39 20.42 -2.56
C PHE A 118 -27.76 19.76 -3.80
N SER A 119 -28.20 20.09 -5.00
CA SER A 119 -27.65 19.54 -6.25
C SER A 119 -26.15 19.89 -6.43
N VAL A 120 -25.73 21.07 -6.00
CA VAL A 120 -24.33 21.51 -6.08
C VAL A 120 -23.47 20.71 -5.11
N TYR A 121 -23.94 20.50 -3.87
CA TYR A 121 -23.22 19.71 -2.87
C TYR A 121 -23.09 18.26 -3.30
N VAL A 122 -24.14 17.67 -3.87
CA VAL A 122 -24.09 16.30 -4.41
C VAL A 122 -23.04 16.20 -5.52
N LEU A 123 -23.06 17.10 -6.50
CA LEU A 123 -22.06 17.11 -7.59
C LEU A 123 -20.63 17.24 -7.07
N MET A 124 -20.40 18.15 -6.10
CA MET A 124 -19.08 18.32 -5.49
C MET A 124 -18.66 17.07 -4.70
N GLY A 125 -19.60 16.41 -4.01
CA GLY A 125 -19.35 15.17 -3.29
C GLY A 125 -18.93 14.03 -4.21
N GLU A 126 -19.63 13.84 -5.33
CA GLU A 126 -19.28 12.85 -6.35
C GLU A 126 -17.88 13.11 -6.93
N LEU A 127 -17.53 14.37 -7.20
CA LEU A 127 -16.22 14.74 -7.69
C LEU A 127 -15.12 14.39 -6.67
N LEU A 128 -15.31 14.71 -5.39
CA LEU A 128 -14.35 14.39 -4.34
C LEU A 128 -14.20 12.88 -4.12
N LYS A 129 -15.30 12.13 -4.19
CA LYS A 129 -15.31 10.67 -4.11
C LYS A 129 -14.51 10.06 -5.25
N SER A 130 -14.82 10.46 -6.49
CA SER A 130 -14.08 9.99 -7.67
C SER A 130 -12.60 10.35 -7.61
N ALA A 131 -12.25 11.57 -7.19
CA ALA A 131 -10.85 11.99 -7.05
C ALA A 131 -10.10 11.14 -6.00
N ARG A 132 -10.75 10.82 -4.85
CA ARG A 132 -10.20 9.90 -3.84
C ARG A 132 -9.97 8.51 -4.43
N ASP A 133 -10.95 7.97 -5.14
CA ASP A 133 -10.91 6.62 -5.68
C ASP A 133 -9.82 6.47 -6.75
N TYR A 134 -9.72 7.41 -7.67
CA TYR A 134 -8.64 7.43 -8.64
C TYR A 134 -7.27 7.61 -7.99
N ALA A 135 -7.14 8.43 -6.96
CA ALA A 135 -5.88 8.59 -6.24
C ALA A 135 -5.47 7.28 -5.55
N ASN A 136 -6.38 6.63 -4.79
CA ASN A 136 -6.08 5.48 -3.95
C ASN A 136 -6.10 4.14 -4.69
N HIS A 137 -7.02 3.94 -5.63
CA HIS A 137 -7.26 2.63 -6.23
C HIS A 137 -6.76 2.51 -7.67
N VAL A 138 -6.37 3.62 -8.29
CA VAL A 138 -5.79 3.62 -9.63
C VAL A 138 -4.34 4.05 -9.58
N ILE A 139 -4.06 5.33 -9.34
CA ILE A 139 -2.73 5.89 -9.50
C ILE A 139 -1.77 5.32 -8.45
N MET A 140 -2.19 5.29 -7.19
CA MET A 140 -1.38 4.72 -6.10
C MET A 140 -1.04 3.25 -6.37
N ILE A 141 -2.01 2.42 -6.77
CA ILE A 141 -1.78 1.00 -7.01
C ILE A 141 -0.88 0.77 -8.22
N LEU A 142 -1.10 1.47 -9.34
CA LEU A 142 -0.25 1.32 -10.52
C LEU A 142 1.20 1.67 -10.22
N ILE A 143 1.46 2.77 -9.50
CA ILE A 143 2.80 3.17 -9.09
C ILE A 143 3.40 2.17 -8.09
N ASN A 144 2.61 1.75 -7.08
CA ASN A 144 3.04 0.76 -6.09
C ASN A 144 3.47 -0.56 -6.75
N ASN A 145 2.71 -1.01 -7.75
CA ASN A 145 2.96 -2.28 -8.43
C ASN A 145 4.28 -2.28 -9.21
N ILE A 146 4.74 -1.13 -9.74
CA ILE A 146 6.09 -1.02 -10.31
C ILE A 146 7.14 -1.33 -9.23
N GLY A 147 6.98 -0.78 -8.02
CA GLY A 147 7.85 -1.10 -6.89
C GLY A 147 7.81 -2.59 -6.52
N VAL A 148 6.62 -3.20 -6.50
CA VAL A 148 6.47 -4.65 -6.24
C VAL A 148 7.18 -5.48 -7.31
N LEU A 149 7.06 -5.13 -8.59
CA LEU A 149 7.76 -5.82 -9.69
C LEU A 149 9.27 -5.74 -9.53
N ILE A 150 9.82 -4.57 -9.18
CA ILE A 150 11.25 -4.38 -8.95
C ILE A 150 11.72 -5.24 -7.77
N PHE A 151 11.02 -5.20 -6.63
CA PHE A 151 11.34 -6.03 -5.47
C PHE A 151 11.30 -7.51 -5.82
N SER A 152 10.24 -7.95 -6.49
CA SER A 152 10.05 -9.34 -6.89
C SER A 152 11.15 -9.82 -7.84
N PHE A 153 11.61 -8.96 -8.76
CA PHE A 153 12.74 -9.27 -9.65
C PHE A 153 14.04 -9.48 -8.88
N ILE A 154 14.41 -8.53 -8.01
CA ILE A 154 15.61 -8.64 -7.18
C ILE A 154 15.53 -9.88 -6.30
N ALA A 155 14.38 -10.07 -5.64
CA ALA A 155 14.16 -11.18 -4.73
C ALA A 155 14.24 -12.56 -5.44
N PHE A 156 13.71 -12.66 -6.66
CA PHE A 156 13.80 -13.86 -7.48
C PHE A 156 15.22 -14.15 -7.95
N ARG A 157 15.91 -13.11 -8.47
CA ARG A 157 17.26 -13.22 -9.01
C ARG A 157 18.28 -13.64 -7.94
N TYR A 158 18.25 -12.95 -6.81
CA TYR A 158 19.23 -13.15 -5.72
C TYR A 158 18.75 -14.14 -4.65
N LYS A 159 17.53 -14.69 -4.78
CA LYS A 159 16.95 -15.69 -3.87
C LYS A 159 16.93 -15.25 -2.41
N ILE A 160 16.65 -13.97 -2.15
CA ILE A 160 16.58 -13.41 -0.80
C ILE A 160 15.31 -13.81 -0.04
N ILE A 161 14.31 -14.32 -0.75
CA ILE A 161 13.11 -14.99 -0.25
C ILE A 161 12.81 -16.22 -1.11
N PRO A 162 11.92 -17.14 -0.70
CA PRO A 162 11.50 -18.27 -1.52
C PRO A 162 10.98 -17.81 -2.89
N ARG A 163 11.44 -18.45 -3.96
CA ARG A 163 11.10 -18.05 -5.34
C ARG A 163 9.62 -17.97 -5.64
N TRP A 164 8.82 -18.86 -5.04
CA TRP A 164 7.38 -18.84 -5.24
C TRP A 164 6.72 -17.55 -4.73
N MET A 165 7.23 -16.95 -3.65
CA MET A 165 6.76 -15.64 -3.16
C MET A 165 7.08 -14.52 -4.15
N SER A 166 8.27 -14.54 -4.75
CA SER A 166 8.64 -13.57 -5.79
C SER A 166 7.76 -13.73 -7.04
N LEU A 167 7.47 -14.95 -7.47
CA LEU A 167 6.56 -15.22 -8.60
C LEU A 167 5.13 -14.78 -8.29
N LEU A 168 4.67 -15.01 -7.06
CA LEU A 168 3.36 -14.54 -6.62
C LEU A 168 3.28 -13.01 -6.61
N GLY A 169 4.37 -12.33 -6.22
CA GLY A 169 4.49 -10.87 -6.29
C GLY A 169 4.42 -10.35 -7.74
N PHE A 170 5.11 -10.99 -8.68
CA PHE A 170 5.02 -10.66 -10.11
C PHE A 170 3.58 -10.81 -10.63
N PHE A 171 3.00 -11.98 -10.42
CA PHE A 171 1.65 -12.27 -10.86
C PHE A 171 0.64 -11.31 -10.22
N GLY A 172 0.72 -11.15 -8.91
CA GLY A 172 -0.17 -10.26 -8.16
C GLY A 172 -0.08 -8.81 -8.62
N ALA A 173 1.13 -8.28 -8.87
CA ALA A 173 1.30 -6.91 -9.35
C ALA A 173 0.69 -6.70 -10.74
N ILE A 174 0.80 -7.67 -11.65
CA ILE A 174 0.20 -7.60 -12.98
C ILE A 174 -1.33 -7.64 -12.88
N VAL A 175 -1.89 -8.58 -12.11
CA VAL A 175 -3.34 -8.75 -11.97
C VAL A 175 -3.97 -7.56 -11.23
N SER A 176 -3.32 -7.07 -10.17
CA SER A 176 -3.76 -5.87 -9.44
C SER A 176 -3.68 -4.61 -10.32
N GLY A 177 -2.63 -4.48 -11.14
CA GLY A 177 -2.53 -3.39 -12.11
C GLY A 177 -3.64 -3.45 -13.15
N PHE A 178 -4.00 -4.64 -13.63
CA PHE A 178 -5.14 -4.83 -14.52
C PHE A 178 -6.45 -4.43 -13.84
N ALA A 179 -6.68 -4.80 -12.58
CA ALA A 179 -7.84 -4.38 -11.81
C ALA A 179 -7.95 -2.84 -11.73
N SER A 180 -6.83 -2.15 -11.46
CA SER A 180 -6.79 -0.68 -11.43
C SER A 180 -7.09 -0.05 -12.81
N LEU A 181 -6.67 -0.69 -13.91
CA LEU A 181 -7.03 -0.23 -15.25
C LEU A 181 -8.53 -0.44 -15.53
N LEU A 182 -9.14 -1.54 -15.08
CA LEU A 182 -10.58 -1.74 -15.21
C LEU A 182 -11.37 -0.66 -14.45
N VAL A 183 -10.90 -0.23 -13.27
CA VAL A 183 -11.50 0.91 -12.54
C VAL A 183 -11.30 2.21 -13.32
N LEU A 184 -10.10 2.46 -13.87
CA LEU A 184 -9.82 3.67 -14.67
C LEU A 184 -10.76 3.81 -15.89
N PHE A 185 -11.09 2.70 -16.53
CA PHE A 185 -12.00 2.66 -17.69
C PHE A 185 -13.47 2.48 -17.30
N GLU A 186 -13.81 2.61 -16.01
CA GLU A 186 -15.20 2.49 -15.50
C GLU A 186 -15.85 1.13 -15.83
N LEU A 187 -15.04 0.09 -16.00
CA LEU A 187 -15.50 -1.29 -16.26
C LEU A 187 -15.70 -2.09 -14.97
N MET A 188 -15.26 -1.55 -13.84
CA MET A 188 -15.34 -2.17 -12.52
C MET A 188 -15.31 -1.10 -11.42
N ASP A 189 -16.16 -1.25 -10.41
CA ASP A 189 -16.15 -0.37 -9.25
C ASP A 189 -15.15 -0.85 -8.20
N VAL A 190 -14.63 0.10 -7.42
CA VAL A 190 -13.77 -0.19 -6.26
C VAL A 190 -14.55 -0.93 -5.18
N LEU A 191 -13.86 -1.75 -4.38
CA LEU A 191 -14.43 -2.53 -3.26
C LEU A 191 -15.48 -3.60 -3.67
N THR A 192 -15.64 -3.89 -4.96
CA THR A 192 -16.44 -5.03 -5.42
C THR A 192 -15.73 -6.35 -5.14
N MET A 193 -16.47 -7.45 -5.15
CA MET A 193 -15.87 -8.78 -4.94
C MET A 193 -14.84 -9.11 -6.02
N GLU A 194 -15.11 -8.73 -7.26
CA GLU A 194 -14.20 -8.90 -8.41
C GLU A 194 -12.90 -8.13 -8.20
N TYR A 195 -12.99 -6.87 -7.77
CA TYR A 195 -11.84 -6.04 -7.44
C TYR A 195 -11.00 -6.66 -6.33
N LEU A 196 -11.64 -7.14 -5.26
CA LEU A 196 -10.96 -7.79 -4.13
C LEU A 196 -10.26 -9.08 -4.57
N LEU A 197 -10.90 -9.92 -5.39
CA LEU A 197 -10.32 -11.15 -5.91
C LEU A 197 -9.09 -10.89 -6.79
N LEU A 198 -9.12 -9.86 -7.63
CA LEU A 198 -7.97 -9.49 -8.48
C LEU A 198 -6.79 -8.93 -7.66
N ASN A 199 -7.05 -8.33 -6.50
CA ASN A 199 -6.01 -7.86 -5.59
C ASN A 199 -5.55 -8.92 -4.55
N ALA A 200 -6.30 -10.01 -4.37
CA ALA A 200 -5.99 -11.06 -3.41
C ALA A 200 -4.59 -11.68 -3.56
N PRO A 201 -4.05 -11.94 -4.78
CA PRO A 201 -2.71 -12.50 -4.92
C PRO A 201 -1.62 -11.64 -4.28
N LEU A 202 -1.71 -10.29 -4.36
CA LEU A 202 -0.79 -9.39 -3.67
C LEU A 202 -0.95 -9.46 -2.16
N ALA A 203 -2.17 -9.48 -1.65
CA ALA A 203 -2.43 -9.59 -0.22
C ALA A 203 -1.86 -10.90 0.35
N ILE A 204 -2.04 -12.01 -0.37
CA ILE A 204 -1.47 -13.32 0.00
C ILE A 204 0.05 -13.27 -0.02
N GLN A 205 0.65 -12.62 -1.02
CA GLN A 205 2.10 -12.46 -1.11
C GLN A 205 2.65 -11.66 0.08
N ASP A 206 2.03 -10.52 0.41
CA ASP A 206 2.46 -9.66 1.51
C ASP A 206 2.33 -10.36 2.87
N LEU A 207 1.22 -11.06 3.13
CA LEU A 207 1.04 -11.85 4.36
C LEU A 207 2.04 -13.00 4.45
N SER A 208 2.28 -13.71 3.33
CA SER A 208 3.28 -14.78 3.28
C SER A 208 4.67 -14.24 3.54
N LEU A 209 5.01 -13.08 2.96
CA LEU A 209 6.28 -12.39 3.19
C LEU A 209 6.43 -11.97 4.65
N ALA A 210 5.38 -11.40 5.27
CA ALA A 210 5.40 -11.01 6.67
C ALA A 210 5.71 -12.20 7.59
N ILE A 211 4.99 -13.30 7.42
CA ILE A 211 5.19 -14.54 8.19
C ILE A 211 6.61 -15.06 7.96
N PHE A 212 7.05 -15.15 6.71
CA PHE A 212 8.38 -15.63 6.37
C PHE A 212 9.47 -14.77 7.03
N LEU A 213 9.37 -13.45 6.96
CA LEU A 213 10.36 -12.54 7.56
C LEU A 213 10.39 -12.61 9.09
N ILE A 214 9.24 -12.80 9.74
CA ILE A 214 9.17 -12.96 11.20
C ILE A 214 9.84 -14.26 11.65
N PHE A 215 9.59 -15.37 10.97
CA PHE A 215 10.09 -16.66 11.44
C PHE A 215 11.47 -17.02 10.90
N PHE A 216 11.77 -16.70 9.65
CA PHE A 216 12.99 -17.12 8.96
C PHE A 216 13.95 -15.96 8.65
N GLY A 217 13.43 -14.77 8.34
CA GLY A 217 14.22 -13.62 7.89
C GLY A 217 14.60 -13.72 6.41
N PHE A 218 15.30 -12.71 5.89
CA PHE A 218 15.86 -12.78 4.55
C PHE A 218 16.92 -13.89 4.46
N ILE A 219 16.95 -14.59 3.31
CA ILE A 219 17.92 -15.65 3.04
C ILE A 219 19.27 -15.01 2.73
N ASP A 220 20.28 -15.38 3.52
CA ASP A 220 21.61 -14.74 3.54
C ASP A 220 22.63 -15.52 2.68
N ASN A 221 22.33 -15.68 1.38
CA ASN A 221 23.23 -16.45 0.50
C ASN A 221 24.52 -15.71 0.10
N GLU A 222 24.54 -14.36 0.14
CA GLU A 222 25.71 -13.54 -0.24
C GLU A 222 26.15 -12.58 0.87
N LEU A 223 25.23 -12.18 1.75
CA LEU A 223 25.53 -11.28 2.86
C LEU A 223 26.50 -11.92 3.88
N GLY A 224 26.45 -13.23 4.05
CA GLY A 224 27.37 -13.97 4.90
C GLY A 224 28.78 -14.11 4.30
N GLN A 225 28.96 -14.00 3.00
CA GLN A 225 30.27 -14.04 2.36
C GLN A 225 31.01 -12.70 2.49
N ASP A 226 30.30 -11.57 2.41
CA ASP A 226 30.91 -10.26 2.59
C ASP A 226 31.29 -9.95 4.04
N GLU A 227 30.50 -10.39 5.02
CA GLU A 227 30.90 -10.31 6.44
C GLU A 227 32.12 -11.19 6.73
N LYS A 228 32.19 -12.39 6.17
CA LYS A 228 33.35 -13.28 6.28
C LYS A 228 34.59 -12.73 5.58
N ARG A 229 34.41 -12.06 4.43
CA ARG A 229 35.49 -11.37 3.72
C ARG A 229 36.03 -10.17 4.51
N LYS A 230 35.12 -9.34 5.05
CA LYS A 230 35.47 -8.18 5.92
C LYS A 230 36.08 -8.62 7.25
N ALA A 231 35.69 -9.77 7.74
CA ALA A 231 36.27 -10.36 8.99
C ALA A 231 37.58 -11.12 8.79
N GLY A 232 38.12 -11.18 7.55
CA GLY A 232 39.37 -11.89 7.26
C GLY A 232 39.31 -13.41 7.42
N LEU A 233 38.11 -13.98 7.46
CA LEU A 233 37.90 -15.43 7.71
C LEU A 233 37.79 -16.26 6.42
N THR A 234 37.94 -15.65 5.24
CA THR A 234 38.02 -16.39 3.98
C THR A 234 39.48 -16.59 3.63
N LYS A 235 39.97 -17.83 3.82
CA LYS A 235 41.24 -18.27 3.28
C LYS A 235 41.21 -18.18 1.75
N ALA A 236 42.26 -17.56 1.17
CA ALA A 236 42.55 -17.54 -0.26
C ALA A 236 42.66 -18.97 -0.81
#